data_a7bcd5b2400b06b4da4f31643258344b
#
_entry.id   a7bcd5b2400b06b4da4f31643258344b
#
_cell.length_a   1.000
_cell.length_b   1.000
_cell.length_c   1.000
_cell.angle_alpha   90.00
_cell.angle_beta   90.00
_cell.angle_gamma   90.00
#
_symmetry.space_group_name_H-M   'P 1'
#
loop_
_entity.id
_entity.type
_entity.pdbx_description
1 polymer ?
#
loop_
_entity_poly.entity_id
_entity_poly.type
_entity_poly.pdbx_seq_one_letter_code
_entity_poly.pdbx_strand_id
1 'polypeptide(L)'
;MAKVLVAFHNGIVDEKNPEAMPAFYEAFIRGLDSAGNQVVVYSHGMFGADFGETDEDIKNEICGFEPDICIIFNNSFFDLAEVVDCPIIIYEVDSPLYFSNKDDIRKKPDRYLYFIFQEESRKVLKEDYGVNEKQIYFVPFFTEV
;
A
#
# COMPACT_ATOMS: atom_id res chain seq x y z
N MET A 1 12.78 16.01 -2.08
CA MET A 1 12.55 15.04 -0.97
C MET A 1 11.06 15.01 -0.68
N ALA A 2 10.46 13.84 -0.76
CA ALA A 2 9.05 13.65 -0.41
C ALA A 2 8.91 12.90 0.91
N LYS A 3 7.79 13.12 1.60
CA LYS A 3 7.38 12.33 2.76
C LYS A 3 6.50 11.19 2.27
N VAL A 4 6.99 9.97 2.35
CA VAL A 4 6.32 8.77 1.82
C VAL A 4 5.89 7.85 2.95
N LEU A 5 4.61 7.53 2.99
CA LEU A 5 4.09 6.51 3.89
C LEU A 5 3.97 5.19 3.10
N VAL A 6 4.52 4.13 3.66
CA VAL A 6 4.43 2.77 3.08
C VAL A 6 3.70 1.87 4.06
N ALA A 7 2.71 1.14 3.60
CA ALA A 7 1.92 0.25 4.44
C ALA A 7 1.71 -1.12 3.77
N PHE A 8 1.82 -2.19 4.55
CA PHE A 8 1.67 -3.57 4.04
C PHE A 8 1.30 -4.55 5.15
N HIS A 9 0.78 -5.70 4.76
CA HIS A 9 0.65 -6.84 5.65
C HIS A 9 1.97 -7.57 5.77
N ASN A 10 2.41 -7.83 6.99
CA ASN A 10 3.64 -8.55 7.26
C ASN A 10 3.32 -9.92 7.88
N GLY A 11 3.55 -10.98 7.12
CA GLY A 11 3.37 -12.36 7.60
C GLY A 11 4.57 -12.94 8.34
N ILE A 12 5.68 -12.20 8.44
CA ILE A 12 6.87 -12.67 9.14
C ILE A 12 6.74 -12.33 10.63
N VAL A 13 6.88 -13.36 11.47
CA VAL A 13 6.98 -13.21 12.91
C VAL A 13 8.35 -13.71 13.34
N ASP A 14 9.20 -12.81 13.76
CA ASP A 14 10.54 -13.12 14.28
C ASP A 14 10.73 -12.43 15.64
N GLU A 15 10.67 -13.19 16.71
CA GLU A 15 10.81 -12.67 18.08
C GLU A 15 12.20 -12.05 18.34
N LYS A 16 13.22 -12.50 17.60
CA LYS A 16 14.60 -11.98 17.74
C LYS A 16 14.83 -10.73 16.91
N ASN A 17 14.04 -10.55 15.85
CA ASN A 17 14.09 -9.37 14.99
C ASN A 17 12.66 -8.92 14.68
N PRO A 18 12.04 -8.12 15.56
CA PRO A 18 10.66 -7.66 15.38
C PRO A 18 10.44 -6.82 14.12
N GLU A 19 11.50 -6.27 13.53
CA GLU A 19 11.43 -5.48 12.30
C GLU A 19 11.59 -6.32 11.03
N ALA A 20 11.74 -7.65 11.16
CA ALA A 20 11.86 -8.54 10.01
C ALA A 20 10.65 -8.44 9.09
N MET A 21 10.90 -8.36 7.80
CA MET A 21 9.87 -8.26 6.76
C MET A 21 10.32 -9.01 5.50
N PRO A 22 9.40 -9.35 4.58
CA PRO A 22 9.78 -9.90 3.29
C PRO A 22 10.80 -9.03 2.55
N ALA A 23 11.78 -9.65 1.91
CA ALA A 23 12.87 -8.96 1.23
C ALA A 23 12.40 -7.94 0.18
N PHE A 24 11.27 -8.20 -0.46
CA PHE A 24 10.66 -7.27 -1.41
C PHE A 24 10.33 -5.91 -0.77
N TYR A 25 9.66 -5.93 0.38
CA TYR A 25 9.29 -4.69 1.08
C TYR A 25 10.53 -3.97 1.61
N GLU A 26 11.46 -4.71 2.16
CA GLU A 26 12.72 -4.15 2.65
C GLU A 26 13.49 -3.44 1.53
N ALA A 27 13.63 -4.07 0.38
CA ALA A 27 14.31 -3.50 -0.78
C ALA A 27 13.58 -2.27 -1.33
N PHE A 28 12.24 -2.31 -1.37
CA PHE A 28 11.41 -1.19 -1.81
C PHE A 28 11.58 0.04 -0.88
N ILE A 29 11.49 -0.17 0.42
CA ILE A 29 11.67 0.89 1.43
C ILE A 29 13.07 1.49 1.35
N ARG A 30 14.08 0.64 1.27
CA ARG A 30 15.47 1.07 1.13
C ARG A 30 15.72 1.86 -0.15
N GLY A 31 15.07 1.47 -1.25
CA GLY A 31 15.12 2.20 -2.50
C GLY A 31 14.53 3.62 -2.40
N LEU A 32 13.39 3.76 -1.74
CA LEU A 32 12.77 5.06 -1.49
C LEU A 32 13.66 5.96 -0.60
N ASP A 33 14.21 5.41 0.46
CA ASP A 33 15.10 6.13 1.36
C ASP A 33 16.37 6.56 0.64
N SER A 34 16.99 5.67 -0.13
CA SER A 34 18.21 5.97 -0.89
C SER A 34 17.99 7.03 -1.98
N ALA A 35 16.76 7.18 -2.45
CA ALA A 35 16.37 8.26 -3.37
C ALA A 35 16.19 9.61 -2.69
N GLY A 36 16.43 9.71 -1.38
CA GLY A 36 16.38 10.94 -0.61
C GLY A 36 15.02 11.27 -0.03
N ASN A 37 14.09 10.33 0.01
CA ASN A 37 12.78 10.54 0.63
C ASN A 37 12.81 10.26 2.14
N GLN A 38 11.91 10.91 2.85
CA GLN A 38 11.62 10.55 4.24
C GLN A 38 10.53 9.49 4.24
N VAL A 39 10.84 8.29 4.73
CA VAL A 39 9.93 7.14 4.66
C VAL A 39 9.46 6.76 6.05
N VAL A 40 8.15 6.61 6.21
CA VAL A 40 7.51 6.04 7.40
C VAL A 40 6.81 4.75 6.99
N VAL A 41 6.97 3.71 7.79
CA VAL A 41 6.47 2.37 7.48
C VAL A 41 5.49 1.91 8.53
N TYR A 42 4.32 1.46 8.06
CA TYR A 42 3.33 0.80 8.90
C TYR A 42 3.08 -0.62 8.39
N SER A 43 3.16 -1.57 9.30
CA SER A 43 2.86 -2.96 8.97
C SER A 43 2.01 -3.59 10.06
N HIS A 44 1.16 -4.53 9.69
CA HIS A 44 0.43 -5.31 10.64
C HIS A 44 0.35 -6.79 10.21
N GLY A 45 0.11 -7.65 11.19
CA GLY A 45 0.05 -9.10 10.95
C GLY A 45 -1.15 -9.48 10.07
N MET A 46 -0.99 -10.55 9.30
CA MET A 46 -2.04 -11.05 8.40
C MET A 46 -3.28 -11.58 9.11
N PHE A 47 -3.20 -11.89 10.40
CA PHE A 47 -4.22 -12.60 11.16
C PHE A 47 -4.73 -11.83 12.38
N GLY A 48 -4.81 -10.51 12.27
CA GLY A 48 -5.39 -9.68 13.33
C GLY A 48 -6.92 -9.54 13.20
N ALA A 49 -7.59 -9.26 14.31
CA ALA A 49 -9.04 -9.02 14.31
C ALA A 49 -9.44 -7.78 13.50
N ASP A 50 -8.59 -6.78 13.48
CA ASP A 50 -8.80 -5.49 12.81
C ASP A 50 -7.99 -5.40 11.51
N PHE A 51 -8.06 -6.45 10.74
CA PHE A 51 -7.30 -6.61 9.49
C PHE A 51 -7.56 -5.46 8.51
N GLY A 52 -6.55 -4.63 8.30
CA GLY A 52 -6.62 -3.49 7.40
C GLY A 52 -7.13 -2.18 8.00
N GLU A 53 -7.63 -2.17 9.23
CA GLU A 53 -8.01 -0.95 9.92
C GLU A 53 -6.81 -0.32 10.64
N THR A 54 -6.77 1.01 10.62
CA THR A 54 -5.76 1.78 11.30
C THR A 54 -6.31 2.28 12.64
N ASP A 55 -5.61 2.04 13.74
CA ASP A 55 -6.04 2.53 15.04
C ASP A 55 -5.86 4.06 15.19
N GLU A 56 -6.48 4.64 16.23
CA GLU A 56 -6.47 6.09 16.44
C GLU A 56 -5.08 6.67 16.71
N ASP A 57 -4.21 5.94 17.38
CA ASP A 57 -2.84 6.40 17.65
C ASP A 57 -2.04 6.48 16.36
N ILE A 58 -2.16 5.47 15.50
CA ILE A 58 -1.54 5.45 14.18
C ILE A 58 -2.11 6.56 13.29
N LYS A 59 -3.43 6.78 13.31
CA LYS A 59 -4.06 7.89 12.58
C LYS A 59 -3.49 9.24 12.99
N ASN A 60 -3.30 9.46 14.27
CA ASN A 60 -2.71 10.70 14.79
C ASN A 60 -1.25 10.86 14.36
N GLU A 61 -0.47 9.80 14.38
CA GLU A 61 0.91 9.81 13.88
C GLU A 61 0.98 10.13 12.38
N ILE A 62 0.10 9.55 11.59
CA ILE A 62 0.00 9.81 10.14
C ILE A 62 -0.36 11.27 9.88
N CYS A 63 -1.34 11.80 10.61
CA CYS A 63 -1.72 13.21 10.49
C CYS A 63 -0.55 14.15 10.86
N GLY A 64 0.21 13.81 11.90
CA GLY A 64 1.40 14.58 12.32
C GLY A 64 2.57 14.46 11.33
N PHE A 65 2.69 13.35 10.64
CA PHE A 65 3.71 13.15 9.61
C PHE A 65 3.42 13.96 8.33
N GLU A 66 2.15 14.15 8.00
CA GLU A 66 1.70 14.87 6.80
C GLU A 66 2.34 14.30 5.51
N PRO A 67 2.03 13.06 5.14
CA PRO A 67 2.64 12.44 3.96
C PRO A 67 2.29 13.18 2.67
N ASP A 68 3.25 13.27 1.77
CA ASP A 68 3.04 13.77 0.41
C ASP A 68 2.42 12.70 -0.49
N ILE A 69 2.67 11.44 -0.19
CA ILE A 69 2.14 10.28 -0.91
C ILE A 69 2.09 9.06 0.01
N CYS A 70 1.07 8.23 -0.18
CA CYS A 70 0.95 6.93 0.48
C CYS A 70 1.06 5.80 -0.54
N ILE A 71 1.78 4.75 -0.20
CA ILE A 71 1.88 3.52 -1.00
C ILE A 71 1.42 2.37 -0.11
N ILE A 72 0.29 1.76 -0.47
CA ILE A 72 -0.28 0.63 0.26
C ILE A 72 -0.34 -0.60 -0.64
N PHE A 73 0.23 -1.70 -0.15
CA PHE A 73 0.26 -2.95 -0.90
C PHE A 73 -1.05 -3.71 -0.70
N ASN A 74 -1.68 -4.12 -1.81
CA ASN A 74 -2.95 -4.87 -1.81
C ASN A 74 -4.09 -4.24 -1.00
N ASN A 75 -4.14 -2.92 -0.90
CA ASN A 75 -5.09 -2.16 -0.07
C ASN A 75 -5.05 -2.54 1.43
N SER A 76 -3.86 -2.79 1.94
CA SER A 76 -3.66 -3.30 3.31
C SER A 76 -4.10 -2.37 4.45
N PHE A 77 -4.16 -1.06 4.20
CA PHE A 77 -4.68 -0.04 5.12
C PHE A 77 -5.76 0.77 4.41
N PHE A 78 -6.89 0.15 4.19
CA PHE A 78 -7.96 0.69 3.33
C PHE A 78 -8.64 1.95 3.89
N ASP A 79 -8.57 2.20 5.17
CA ASP A 79 -9.13 3.41 5.79
C ASP A 79 -8.20 4.63 5.73
N LEU A 80 -7.01 4.51 5.17
CA LEU A 80 -6.09 5.64 4.97
C LEU A 80 -6.72 6.79 4.19
N ALA A 81 -7.60 6.49 3.26
CA ALA A 81 -8.30 7.50 2.48
C ALA A 81 -9.18 8.44 3.31
N GLU A 82 -9.53 8.05 4.53
CA GLU A 82 -10.27 8.88 5.49
C GLU A 82 -9.35 9.76 6.34
N VAL A 83 -8.05 9.46 6.34
CA VAL A 83 -7.05 10.09 7.20
C VAL A 83 -6.20 11.11 6.43
N VAL A 84 -5.93 10.86 5.15
CA VAL A 84 -5.04 11.68 4.33
C VAL A 84 -5.73 12.18 3.06
N ASP A 85 -5.34 13.39 2.62
CA ASP A 85 -5.80 13.98 1.37
C ASP A 85 -4.81 13.78 0.22
N CYS A 86 -3.59 13.34 0.51
CA CYS A 86 -2.56 13.11 -0.50
C CYS A 86 -2.91 11.92 -1.43
N PRO A 87 -2.24 11.80 -2.58
CA PRO A 87 -2.39 10.62 -3.44
C PRO A 87 -2.07 9.32 -2.70
N ILE A 88 -2.90 8.30 -2.93
CA ILE A 88 -2.70 6.95 -2.41
C ILE A 88 -2.53 6.00 -3.59
N ILE A 89 -1.40 5.28 -3.60
CA ILE A 89 -1.12 4.26 -4.59
C ILE A 89 -1.41 2.90 -3.96
N ILE A 90 -2.28 2.12 -4.60
CA ILE A 90 -2.43 0.70 -4.28
C ILE A 90 -1.47 -0.06 -5.21
N TYR A 91 -0.45 -0.66 -4.61
CA TYR A 91 0.55 -1.42 -5.34
C TYR A 91 0.19 -2.91 -5.29
N GLU A 92 0.08 -3.52 -6.47
CA GLU A 92 -0.21 -4.94 -6.60
C GLU A 92 1.02 -5.77 -6.19
N VAL A 93 0.84 -6.66 -5.25
CA VAL A 93 1.80 -7.73 -4.92
C VAL A 93 1.22 -9.07 -5.33
N ASP A 94 -0.06 -9.28 -5.02
CA ASP A 94 -0.86 -10.37 -5.52
C ASP A 94 -1.91 -9.83 -6.49
N SER A 95 -2.62 -10.71 -7.19
CA SER A 95 -3.71 -10.29 -8.08
C SER A 95 -4.70 -9.36 -7.37
N PRO A 96 -5.31 -8.38 -8.07
CA PRO A 96 -6.37 -7.55 -7.50
C PRO A 96 -7.55 -8.34 -6.92
N LEU A 97 -7.70 -9.59 -7.31
CA LEU A 97 -8.69 -10.52 -6.72
C LEU A 97 -8.43 -10.77 -5.23
N TYR A 98 -7.22 -10.54 -4.75
CA TYR A 98 -6.81 -10.75 -3.35
C TYR A 98 -6.64 -9.43 -2.57
N PHE A 99 -7.02 -8.30 -3.12
CA PHE A 99 -6.97 -7.03 -2.41
C PHE A 99 -7.84 -7.05 -1.16
N SER A 100 -7.34 -6.44 -0.10
CA SER A 100 -8.13 -6.26 1.13
C SER A 100 -9.27 -5.28 0.88
N ASN A 101 -10.39 -5.51 1.56
CA ASN A 101 -11.59 -4.68 1.48
C ASN A 101 -11.94 -4.18 0.06
N LYS A 102 -12.31 -5.12 -0.79
CA LYS A 102 -12.67 -4.84 -2.19
C LYS A 102 -13.81 -3.83 -2.34
N ASP A 103 -14.73 -3.81 -1.38
CA ASP A 103 -15.87 -2.89 -1.40
C ASP A 103 -15.45 -1.44 -1.18
N ASP A 104 -14.38 -1.20 -0.44
CA ASP A 104 -13.80 0.13 -0.31
C ASP A 104 -13.37 0.69 -1.67
N ILE A 105 -12.65 -0.11 -2.44
CA ILE A 105 -12.21 0.27 -3.79
C ILE A 105 -13.40 0.49 -4.71
N ARG A 106 -14.39 -0.40 -4.70
CA ARG A 106 -15.59 -0.29 -5.54
C ARG A 106 -16.42 0.96 -5.24
N LYS A 107 -16.47 1.38 -3.98
CA LYS A 107 -17.21 2.58 -3.56
C LYS A 107 -16.52 3.88 -3.96
N LYS A 108 -15.20 3.88 -4.03
CA LYS A 108 -14.39 5.07 -4.32
C LYS A 108 -13.21 4.75 -5.26
N PRO A 109 -13.47 4.19 -6.44
CA PRO A 109 -12.41 3.76 -7.36
C PRO A 109 -11.53 4.93 -7.81
N ASP A 110 -12.06 6.15 -7.86
CA ASP A 110 -11.33 7.35 -8.28
C ASP A 110 -10.36 7.89 -7.22
N ARG A 111 -10.42 7.38 -6.00
CA ARG A 111 -9.59 7.87 -4.90
C ARG A 111 -8.14 7.42 -5.01
N TYR A 112 -7.90 6.30 -5.71
CA TYR A 112 -6.60 5.63 -5.74
C TYR A 112 -5.94 5.69 -7.10
N LEU A 113 -4.60 5.61 -7.10
CA LEU A 113 -3.81 5.20 -8.25
C LEU A 113 -3.43 3.73 -8.06
N TYR A 114 -3.27 2.99 -9.15
CA TYR A 114 -3.03 1.55 -9.11
C TYR A 114 -1.76 1.23 -9.86
N PHE A 115 -0.79 0.61 -9.17
CA PHE A 115 0.42 0.07 -9.77
C PHE A 115 0.26 -1.43 -9.94
N ILE A 116 0.31 -1.90 -11.16
CA ILE A 116 0.19 -3.31 -11.52
C ILE A 116 1.49 -3.81 -12.15
N PHE A 117 1.83 -5.07 -11.92
CA PHE A 117 2.98 -5.72 -12.56
C PHE A 117 2.57 -6.81 -13.55
N GLN A 118 1.28 -7.09 -13.67
CA GLN A 118 0.70 -8.02 -14.63
C GLN A 118 -0.38 -7.30 -15.43
N GLU A 119 -0.29 -7.36 -16.76
CA GLU A 119 -1.29 -6.68 -17.62
C GLU A 119 -2.71 -7.24 -17.46
N GLU A 120 -2.83 -8.51 -17.08
CA GLU A 120 -4.12 -9.15 -16.81
C GLU A 120 -4.87 -8.47 -15.66
N SER A 121 -4.17 -7.86 -14.73
CA SER A 121 -4.75 -7.13 -13.61
C SER A 121 -5.52 -5.89 -14.03
N ARG A 122 -5.17 -5.28 -15.15
CA ARG A 122 -5.86 -4.12 -15.73
C ARG A 122 -7.33 -4.43 -16.00
N LYS A 123 -7.59 -5.58 -16.57
CA LYS A 123 -8.96 -6.04 -16.85
C LYS A 123 -9.79 -6.20 -15.57
N VAL A 124 -9.20 -6.82 -14.55
CA VAL A 124 -9.86 -7.02 -13.26
C VAL A 124 -10.20 -5.67 -12.60
N LEU A 125 -9.27 -4.74 -12.57
CA LEU A 125 -9.48 -3.41 -12.00
C LEU A 125 -10.60 -2.65 -12.73
N LYS A 126 -10.63 -2.71 -14.04
CA LYS A 126 -11.66 -2.02 -14.84
C LYS A 126 -13.03 -2.67 -14.72
N GLU A 127 -13.11 -3.98 -14.86
CA GLU A 127 -14.38 -4.70 -14.94
C GLU A 127 -14.98 -5.01 -13.57
N ASP A 128 -14.17 -5.42 -12.60
CA ASP A 128 -14.65 -5.84 -11.27
C ASP A 128 -14.73 -4.69 -10.27
N TYR A 129 -13.87 -3.67 -10.43
CA TYR A 129 -13.77 -2.55 -9.49
C TYR A 129 -14.24 -1.21 -10.05
N GLY A 130 -14.45 -1.10 -11.34
CA GLY A 130 -14.86 0.16 -11.97
C GLY A 130 -13.77 1.22 -12.05
N VAL A 131 -12.49 0.82 -12.01
CA VAL A 131 -11.35 1.73 -12.07
C VAL A 131 -11.17 2.27 -13.48
N ASN A 132 -10.87 3.57 -13.61
CA ASN A 132 -10.58 4.21 -14.89
C ASN A 132 -9.17 3.85 -15.36
N GLU A 133 -9.00 3.61 -16.64
CA GLU A 133 -7.72 3.33 -17.31
C GLU A 133 -6.61 4.33 -16.92
N LYS A 134 -6.96 5.60 -16.77
CA LYS A 134 -6.00 6.67 -16.44
C LYS A 134 -5.40 6.57 -15.04
N GLN A 135 -5.98 5.74 -14.18
CA GLN A 135 -5.52 5.53 -12.81
C GLN A 135 -4.61 4.30 -12.70
N ILE A 136 -4.45 3.54 -13.77
CA ILE A 136 -3.73 2.27 -13.79
C ILE A 136 -2.39 2.47 -14.49
N TYR A 137 -1.31 2.11 -13.79
CA TYR A 137 0.06 2.22 -14.28
C TYR A 137 0.73 0.85 -14.23
N PHE A 138 1.27 0.42 -15.35
CA PHE A 138 2.10 -0.77 -15.38
C PHE A 138 3.50 -0.45 -14.84
N VAL A 139 3.87 -1.12 -13.76
CA VAL A 139 5.17 -0.98 -13.11
C VAL A 139 5.82 -2.36 -13.05
N PRO A 140 6.98 -2.58 -13.69
CA PRO A 140 7.65 -3.86 -13.60
C PRO A 140 7.93 -4.26 -12.16
N PHE A 141 7.86 -5.56 -11.88
CA PHE A 141 8.12 -6.07 -10.54
C PHE A 141 9.53 -5.65 -10.09
N PHE A 142 9.60 -5.10 -8.89
CA PHE A 142 10.87 -4.62 -8.34
C PHE A 142 11.76 -5.81 -7.96
N THR A 143 12.98 -5.81 -8.48
CA THR A 143 14.01 -6.75 -8.09
C THR A 143 15.27 -6.00 -7.67
N GLU A 144 15.81 -6.39 -6.53
CA GLU A 144 17.12 -5.91 -6.11
C GLU A 144 18.19 -6.66 -6.89
N VAL A 145 19.03 -5.93 -7.58
CA VAL A 145 20.14 -6.48 -8.33
C VAL A 145 21.42 -6.39 -7.52
#